data_ff6eb1a53d5e43389a111bfb43763aa8
#
_entry.id   ff6eb1a53d5e43389a111bfb43763aa8
#
_cell.length_a   1.000
_cell.length_b   1.000
_cell.length_c   1.000
_cell.angle_alpha   90.00
_cell.angle_beta   90.00
_cell.angle_gamma   90.00
#
_symmetry.space_group_name_H-M   'P 1'
#
loop_
_entity.id
_entity.type
_entity.pdbx_description
1 polymer ?
#
loop_
_entity_poly.entity_id
_entity_poly.type
_entity_poly.pdbx_seq_one_letter_code
_entity_poly.pdbx_strand_id
1 'polypeptide(L)'
;MSTLLIDLAGLTLEQEEIELLEHPLVAGLILFSRNFHDRAQLQALIQSVRQKVKKPLLITVDQEGGRVQRFREGFTQLPAMQAFSALIKDSIQQQEMAFEAGWQMAAETDRT
;
A
#
# COMPACT_ATOMS: atom_id res chain seq x y z
N MET A 1 -8.47 -12.05 -19.38
CA MET A 1 -8.85 -11.24 -18.21
C MET A 1 -7.78 -11.34 -17.14
N SER A 2 -7.32 -10.22 -16.64
CA SER A 2 -6.29 -10.20 -15.59
C SER A 2 -6.95 -10.32 -14.21
N THR A 3 -6.60 -11.36 -13.46
CA THR A 3 -7.27 -11.66 -12.18
C THR A 3 -6.34 -11.86 -11.00
N LEU A 4 -5.02 -11.81 -11.20
CA LEU A 4 -4.05 -12.09 -10.15
C LEU A 4 -3.31 -10.82 -9.71
N LEU A 5 -3.10 -10.70 -8.41
CA LEU A 5 -2.13 -9.79 -7.82
C LEU A 5 -0.97 -10.61 -7.31
N ILE A 6 0.26 -10.19 -7.61
CA ILE A 6 1.45 -10.87 -7.10
C ILE A 6 2.24 -9.95 -6.20
N ASP A 7 3.13 -10.52 -5.40
CA ASP A 7 3.99 -9.78 -4.49
C ASP A 7 5.44 -9.72 -5.00
N LEU A 8 6.24 -8.86 -4.38
CA LEU A 8 7.66 -8.71 -4.68
C LEU A 8 8.49 -9.19 -3.49
N ALA A 9 9.70 -9.67 -3.80
CA ALA A 9 10.55 -10.29 -2.80
C ALA A 9 11.21 -9.28 -1.83
N GLY A 10 11.52 -8.08 -2.30
CA GLY A 10 12.29 -7.12 -1.51
C GLY A 10 12.07 -5.66 -1.86
N LEU A 11 13.13 -4.88 -1.71
CA LEU A 11 13.09 -3.42 -1.85
C LEU A 11 13.26 -2.93 -3.29
N THR A 12 13.73 -3.81 -4.17
CA THR A 12 13.98 -3.48 -5.58
C THR A 12 13.31 -4.50 -6.48
N LEU A 13 13.05 -4.10 -7.71
CA LEU A 13 12.43 -4.95 -8.72
C LEU A 13 13.50 -5.83 -9.39
N GLU A 14 13.26 -7.13 -9.41
CA GLU A 14 14.15 -8.09 -10.05
C GLU A 14 13.66 -8.47 -11.45
N GLN A 15 14.57 -8.96 -12.30
CA GLN A 15 14.24 -9.30 -13.69
C GLN A 15 13.16 -10.37 -13.79
N GLU A 16 13.19 -11.38 -12.94
CA GLU A 16 12.19 -12.44 -12.91
C GLU A 16 10.81 -11.91 -12.56
N GLU A 17 10.76 -10.90 -11.69
CA GLU A 17 9.51 -10.26 -11.29
C GLU A 17 8.92 -9.43 -12.43
N ILE A 18 9.75 -8.80 -13.25
CA ILE A 18 9.29 -8.08 -14.44
C ILE A 18 8.57 -9.05 -15.38
N GLU A 19 9.15 -10.21 -15.61
CA GLU A 19 8.56 -11.23 -16.48
C GLU A 19 7.21 -11.72 -15.94
N LEU A 20 7.12 -11.94 -14.65
CA LEU A 20 5.86 -12.34 -14.01
C LEU A 20 4.80 -11.24 -14.11
N LEU A 21 5.17 -9.98 -13.90
CA LEU A 21 4.25 -8.87 -13.99
C LEU A 21 3.72 -8.64 -15.41
N GLU A 22 4.46 -9.04 -16.42
CA GLU A 22 4.01 -8.94 -17.81
C GLU A 22 3.10 -10.10 -18.25
N HIS A 23 2.91 -11.11 -17.40
CA HIS A 23 2.01 -12.22 -17.69
C HIS A 23 0.56 -11.73 -17.84
N PRO A 24 -0.18 -12.23 -18.85
CA PRO A 24 -1.54 -11.72 -19.12
C PRO A 24 -2.53 -11.88 -17.96
N LEU A 25 -2.35 -12.84 -17.07
CA LEU A 25 -3.23 -13.07 -15.93
C LEU A 25 -2.93 -12.16 -14.74
N VAL A 26 -1.80 -11.44 -14.75
CA VAL A 26 -1.42 -10.56 -13.64
C VAL A 26 -2.04 -9.18 -13.85
N ALA A 27 -2.91 -8.77 -12.92
CA ALA A 27 -3.54 -7.45 -12.94
C ALA A 27 -2.69 -6.38 -12.26
N GLY A 28 -1.85 -6.77 -11.31
CA GLY A 28 -1.03 -5.84 -10.56
C GLY A 28 -0.24 -6.51 -9.47
N LEU A 29 0.20 -5.71 -8.51
CA LEU A 29 1.00 -6.19 -7.39
C LEU A 29 0.44 -5.70 -6.07
N ILE A 30 0.77 -6.44 -5.02
CA ILE A 30 0.45 -6.08 -3.65
C ILE A 30 1.76 -5.91 -2.88
N LEU A 31 1.92 -4.78 -2.19
CA LEU A 31 3.12 -4.45 -1.45
C LEU A 31 2.94 -4.79 0.04
N PHE A 32 4.01 -5.27 0.64
CA PHE A 32 4.08 -5.61 2.05
C PHE A 32 5.20 -4.83 2.73
N SER A 33 5.31 -4.98 4.04
CA SER A 33 6.34 -4.29 4.83
C SER A 33 7.77 -4.60 4.34
N ARG A 34 8.01 -5.80 3.82
CA ARG A 34 9.33 -6.17 3.28
C ARG A 34 9.73 -5.38 2.04
N ASN A 35 8.77 -4.72 1.39
CA ASN A 35 9.01 -3.90 0.21
C ASN A 35 9.26 -2.43 0.55
N PHE A 36 9.22 -2.09 1.83
CA PHE A 36 9.29 -0.72 2.30
C PHE A 36 10.47 -0.52 3.25
N HIS A 37 11.33 0.43 2.92
CA HIS A 37 12.40 0.91 3.79
C HIS A 37 12.10 2.36 4.20
N ASP A 38 11.92 3.24 3.21
CA ASP A 38 11.50 4.62 3.40
C ASP A 38 10.70 5.06 2.17
N ARG A 39 10.17 6.29 2.23
CA ARG A 39 9.32 6.80 1.16
C ARG A 39 10.08 6.95 -0.17
N ALA A 40 11.32 7.41 -0.13
CA ALA A 40 12.12 7.59 -1.34
C ALA A 40 12.40 6.25 -2.03
N GLN A 41 12.74 5.23 -1.26
CA GLN A 41 12.95 3.88 -1.78
C GLN A 41 11.66 3.32 -2.39
N LEU A 42 10.53 3.51 -1.72
CA LEU A 42 9.23 3.03 -2.21
C LEU A 42 8.85 3.70 -3.52
N GLN A 43 9.05 5.01 -3.63
CA GLN A 43 8.82 5.73 -4.88
C GLN A 43 9.70 5.20 -6.02
N ALA A 44 10.98 4.91 -5.73
CA ALA A 44 11.89 4.34 -6.71
C ALA A 44 11.44 2.95 -7.17
N LEU A 45 10.95 2.12 -6.24
CA LEU A 45 10.42 0.79 -6.56
C LEU A 45 9.20 0.90 -7.47
N ILE A 46 8.26 1.75 -7.13
CA ILE A 46 7.03 1.95 -7.93
C ILE A 46 7.38 2.49 -9.32
N GLN A 47 8.29 3.46 -9.40
CA GLN A 47 8.72 4.00 -10.69
C GLN A 47 9.38 2.93 -11.55
N SER A 48 10.22 2.07 -10.95
CA SER A 48 10.85 0.96 -11.67
C SER A 48 9.80 0.02 -12.27
N VAL A 49 8.76 -0.30 -11.51
CA VAL A 49 7.66 -1.13 -12.00
C VAL A 49 6.98 -0.48 -13.19
N ARG A 50 6.63 0.81 -13.07
CA ARG A 50 5.91 1.52 -14.14
C ARG A 50 6.75 1.74 -15.39
N GLN A 51 8.06 1.85 -15.25
CA GLN A 51 8.96 2.03 -16.40
C GLN A 51 9.30 0.73 -17.09
N LYS A 52 9.52 -0.35 -16.34
CA LYS A 52 10.02 -1.61 -16.86
C LYS A 52 8.92 -2.58 -17.28
N VAL A 53 7.75 -2.48 -16.70
CA VAL A 53 6.59 -3.29 -17.09
C VAL A 53 5.74 -2.46 -18.03
N LYS A 54 5.52 -2.98 -19.25
CA LYS A 54 4.94 -2.23 -20.36
C LYS A 54 3.43 -2.21 -20.40
N LYS A 55 2.75 -2.72 -19.37
CA LYS A 55 1.29 -2.68 -19.29
C LYS A 55 0.85 -1.93 -18.06
N PRO A 56 -0.37 -1.37 -18.03
CA PRO A 56 -0.89 -0.75 -16.81
C PRO A 56 -1.08 -1.80 -15.73
N LEU A 57 -0.60 -1.50 -14.52
CA LEU A 57 -0.70 -2.39 -13.37
C LEU A 57 -1.38 -1.67 -12.22
N LEU A 58 -2.23 -2.40 -11.52
CA LEU A 58 -2.77 -1.96 -10.26
C LEU A 58 -1.71 -2.18 -9.17
N ILE A 59 -1.36 -1.14 -8.43
CA ILE A 59 -0.40 -1.25 -7.33
C ILE A 59 -1.18 -1.05 -6.04
N THR A 60 -1.16 -2.07 -5.17
CA THR A 60 -1.99 -2.10 -3.97
C THR A 60 -1.14 -2.34 -2.72
N VAL A 61 -1.70 -1.95 -1.57
CA VAL A 61 -1.11 -2.21 -0.26
C VAL A 61 -2.23 -2.29 0.78
N ASP A 62 -2.06 -3.17 1.76
CA ASP A 62 -2.93 -3.20 2.94
C ASP A 62 -2.42 -2.16 3.94
N GLN A 63 -3.01 -0.98 3.95
CA GLN A 63 -2.64 0.12 4.82
C GLN A 63 -3.83 0.42 5.73
N GLU A 64 -3.92 -0.27 6.86
CA GLU A 64 -5.08 -0.22 7.75
C GLU A 64 -4.83 0.52 9.06
N GLY A 65 -3.59 0.92 9.32
CA GLY A 65 -3.18 1.46 10.60
C GLY A 65 -2.90 0.35 11.63
N GLY A 66 -2.41 0.71 12.80
CA GLY A 66 -2.08 -0.25 13.85
C GLY A 66 -1.11 -1.32 13.38
N ARG A 67 -1.47 -2.60 13.57
CA ARG A 67 -0.63 -3.73 13.20
C ARG A 67 -0.49 -3.93 11.69
N VAL A 68 -1.50 -3.50 10.93
CA VAL A 68 -1.52 -3.67 9.47
C VAL A 68 -1.28 -2.32 8.81
N GLN A 69 -0.18 -1.69 9.18
CA GLN A 69 0.34 -0.50 8.50
C GLN A 69 1.71 -0.86 7.94
N ARG A 70 1.77 -1.12 6.63
CA ARG A 70 2.98 -1.59 5.93
C ARG A 70 4.01 -0.47 5.77
N PHE A 71 3.54 0.73 5.45
CA PHE A 71 4.38 1.90 5.23
C PHE A 71 4.33 2.79 6.47
N ARG A 72 5.40 2.80 7.24
CA ARG A 72 5.44 3.51 8.53
C ARG A 72 6.29 4.77 8.49
N GLU A 73 7.54 4.66 8.10
CA GLU A 73 8.43 5.81 8.03
C GLU A 73 8.03 6.74 6.89
N GLY A 74 7.85 8.03 7.19
CA GLY A 74 7.34 9.03 6.23
C GLY A 74 5.84 9.00 6.05
N PHE A 75 5.12 8.10 6.75
CA PHE A 75 3.67 8.00 6.76
C PHE A 75 3.16 8.20 8.18
N THR A 76 1.93 8.71 8.31
CA THR A 76 1.30 8.85 9.62
C THR A 76 1.02 7.47 10.21
N GLN A 77 1.47 7.27 11.45
CA GLN A 77 1.21 6.04 12.19
C GLN A 77 -0.23 6.11 12.72
N LEU A 78 -1.13 5.36 12.11
CA LEU A 78 -2.54 5.37 12.47
C LEU A 78 -2.87 4.19 13.39
N PRO A 79 -3.80 4.37 14.36
CA PRO A 79 -4.26 3.25 15.18
C PRO A 79 -5.08 2.28 14.35
N ALA A 80 -5.22 1.04 14.85
CA ALA A 80 -6.14 0.08 14.25
C ALA A 80 -7.57 0.64 14.28
N MET A 81 -8.38 0.35 13.27
CA MET A 81 -9.74 0.90 13.16
C MET A 81 -10.62 0.59 14.37
N GLN A 82 -10.43 -0.58 15.00
CA GLN A 82 -11.17 -0.93 16.22
C GLN A 82 -10.86 0.01 17.40
N ALA A 83 -9.72 0.68 17.42
CA ALA A 83 -9.37 1.59 18.48
C ALA A 83 -10.35 2.77 18.57
N PHE A 84 -10.93 3.20 17.46
CA PHE A 84 -11.90 4.30 17.46
C PHE A 84 -13.16 3.95 18.25
N SER A 85 -13.68 2.73 18.13
CA SER A 85 -14.83 2.29 18.92
C SER A 85 -14.47 1.96 20.37
N ALA A 86 -13.25 1.50 20.64
CA ALA A 86 -12.81 1.15 21.99
C ALA A 86 -12.47 2.36 22.84
N LEU A 87 -11.89 3.42 22.25
CA LEU A 87 -11.37 4.58 22.98
C LEU A 87 -12.30 5.78 22.99
N ILE A 88 -13.18 5.90 22.00
CA ILE A 88 -14.09 7.03 21.83
C ILE A 88 -15.51 6.55 22.05
N LYS A 89 -16.21 7.16 23.03
CA LYS A 89 -17.57 6.73 23.42
C LYS A 89 -18.66 7.38 22.59
N ASP A 90 -18.41 8.56 22.00
CA ASP A 90 -19.38 9.26 21.17
C ASP A 90 -19.36 8.69 19.76
N SER A 91 -20.49 8.16 19.28
CA SER A 91 -20.56 7.50 17.98
C SER A 91 -20.33 8.44 16.79
N ILE A 92 -20.76 9.70 16.91
CA ILE A 92 -20.53 10.70 15.85
C ILE A 92 -19.03 11.03 15.77
N GLN A 93 -18.39 11.22 16.92
CA GLN A 93 -16.95 11.50 17.00
C GLN A 93 -16.14 10.31 16.49
N GLN A 94 -16.54 9.07 16.78
CA GLN A 94 -15.93 7.87 16.23
C GLN A 94 -15.93 7.88 14.72
N GLN A 95 -17.07 8.20 14.11
CA GLN A 95 -17.22 8.23 12.67
C GLN A 95 -16.34 9.32 12.04
N GLU A 96 -16.32 10.50 12.63
CA GLU A 96 -15.51 11.61 12.12
C GLU A 96 -14.01 11.28 12.15
N MET A 97 -13.52 10.73 13.26
CA MET A 97 -12.11 10.40 13.39
C MET A 97 -11.72 9.23 12.48
N ALA A 98 -12.58 8.25 12.34
CA ALA A 98 -12.33 7.13 11.42
C ALA A 98 -12.31 7.62 9.97
N PHE A 99 -13.19 8.55 9.60
CA PHE A 99 -13.19 9.16 8.28
C PHE A 99 -11.89 9.91 8.00
N GLU A 100 -11.42 10.73 8.93
CA GLU A 100 -10.18 11.47 8.79
C GLU A 100 -8.96 10.54 8.68
N ALA A 101 -8.91 9.49 9.48
CA ALA A 101 -7.84 8.50 9.42
C ALA A 101 -7.83 7.78 8.06
N GLY A 102 -9.00 7.40 7.55
CA GLY A 102 -9.12 6.79 6.23
C GLY A 102 -8.70 7.74 5.12
N TRP A 103 -9.10 9.01 5.19
CA TRP A 103 -8.69 10.02 4.23
C TRP A 103 -7.17 10.21 4.24
N GLN A 104 -6.57 10.28 5.41
CA GLN A 104 -5.11 10.46 5.54
C GLN A 104 -4.35 9.26 4.99
N MET A 105 -4.81 8.05 5.28
CA MET A 105 -4.26 6.83 4.72
C MET A 105 -4.26 6.86 3.19
N ALA A 106 -5.41 7.17 2.61
CA ALA A 106 -5.58 7.21 1.16
C ALA A 106 -4.72 8.31 0.53
N ALA A 107 -4.71 9.51 1.12
CA ALA A 107 -3.94 10.63 0.60
C ALA A 107 -2.44 10.36 0.62
N GLU A 108 -1.92 9.81 1.72
CA GLU A 108 -0.49 9.49 1.84
C GLU A 108 -0.08 8.38 0.89
N THR A 109 -0.92 7.35 0.75
CA THR A 109 -0.65 6.24 -0.15
C THR A 109 -0.72 6.68 -1.62
N ASP A 110 -1.69 7.49 -1.98
CA ASP A 110 -1.86 7.99 -3.35
C ASP A 110 -0.67 8.86 -3.80
N ARG A 111 -0.07 9.62 -2.89
CA ARG A 111 1.10 10.46 -3.19
C ARG A 111 2.38 9.67 -3.44
N THR A 112 2.41 8.41 -3.15
CA THR A 112 3.56 7.54 -3.39
C THR A 112 3.48 6.89 -4.75
#